data_0c107770d2eb057711848473578dfff2
#
_entry.id   0c107770d2eb057711848473578dfff2
#
_cell.length_a   1.000
_cell.length_b   1.000
_cell.length_c   1.000
_cell.angle_alpha   90.00
_cell.angle_beta   90.00
_cell.angle_gamma   90.00
#
_symmetry.space_group_name_H-M   'P 1'
#
loop_
_entity.id
_entity.type
_entity.pdbx_description
1 polymer ?
#
loop_
_entity_poly.entity_id
_entity_poly.type
_entity_poly.pdbx_seq_one_letter_code
_entity_poly.pdbx_strand_id
1 'polypeptide(L)'
;MTVATTHHVPYFSQWESAALVPEFVSGTTAAADDPLWESSGADTPEEYAFWAPRMCGMACLRMALGHFGQPVPPSVPLVREALTAGAYVRDGDQVQGLIYAPFAAWVASRWGLFAEARPQLSVDQVDAELSRGRLVLLSVHKSIRTLDPQPKARGGHLVLAVGSGPDHIAIHNPSGFPEQSQQFHQVPKADLGRFFAGRGVVLGRAQ
;
A
#
# COMPACT_ATOMS: atom_id res chain seq x y z
N MET A 1 19.70 -17.78 12.22
CA MET A 1 19.66 -17.67 10.74
C MET A 1 18.22 -17.32 10.36
N THR A 2 17.97 -16.13 9.85
CA THR A 2 16.64 -15.73 9.39
C THR A 2 16.37 -16.48 8.08
N VAL A 3 15.32 -17.29 8.06
CA VAL A 3 14.89 -18.00 6.84
C VAL A 3 14.23 -16.98 5.93
N ALA A 4 14.60 -16.95 4.67
CA ALA A 4 13.94 -16.08 3.70
C ALA A 4 12.46 -16.48 3.57
N THR A 5 11.57 -15.51 3.70
CA THR A 5 10.12 -15.70 3.56
C THR A 5 9.63 -14.84 2.40
N THR A 6 8.91 -15.43 1.47
CA THR A 6 8.27 -14.68 0.36
C THR A 6 6.84 -15.18 0.19
N HIS A 7 5.89 -14.27 0.27
CA HIS A 7 4.48 -14.56 0.05
C HIS A 7 4.11 -14.30 -1.40
N HIS A 8 3.34 -15.20 -2.00
CA HIS A 8 2.80 -14.99 -3.33
C HIS A 8 1.61 -14.03 -3.23
N VAL A 9 1.83 -12.76 -3.56
CA VAL A 9 0.86 -11.68 -3.45
C VAL A 9 0.62 -11.09 -4.83
N PRO A 10 -0.66 -10.94 -5.29
CA PRO A 10 -0.94 -10.24 -6.54
C PRO A 10 -0.57 -8.76 -6.40
N TYR A 11 -0.16 -8.14 -7.50
CA TYR A 11 0.17 -6.73 -7.51
C TYR A 11 -0.99 -5.88 -8.03
N PHE A 12 -1.26 -4.78 -7.35
CA PHE A 12 -2.15 -3.71 -7.79
C PHE A 12 -1.45 -2.36 -7.61
N SER A 13 -1.36 -1.57 -8.68
CA SER A 13 -0.94 -0.18 -8.60
C SER A 13 -2.07 0.68 -7.99
N GLN A 14 -1.74 1.86 -7.51
CA GLN A 14 -2.74 2.85 -7.12
C GLN A 14 -3.35 3.59 -8.31
N TRP A 15 -2.73 3.51 -9.50
CA TRP A 15 -3.33 3.86 -10.79
C TRP A 15 -3.70 2.58 -11.52
N GLU A 16 -4.78 2.58 -12.28
CA GLU A 16 -5.23 1.36 -12.95
C GLU A 16 -4.25 0.95 -14.07
N SER A 17 -3.66 1.91 -14.80
CA SER A 17 -2.59 1.65 -15.77
C SER A 17 -1.21 1.64 -15.09
N ALA A 18 -0.85 0.50 -14.50
CA ALA A 18 0.40 0.33 -13.76
C ALA A 18 1.67 0.65 -14.59
N ALA A 19 1.63 0.46 -15.91
CA ALA A 19 2.74 0.77 -16.80
C ALA A 19 2.98 2.28 -16.96
N LEU A 20 1.94 3.11 -16.76
CA LEU A 20 2.00 4.57 -16.91
C LEU A 20 2.32 5.30 -15.59
N VAL A 21 2.71 4.58 -14.54
CA VAL A 21 3.06 5.21 -13.25
C VAL A 21 4.17 6.26 -13.38
N PRO A 22 5.24 6.07 -14.18
CA PRO A 22 6.25 7.11 -14.36
C PRO A 22 5.67 8.42 -14.90
N GLU A 23 4.76 8.36 -15.86
CA GLU A 23 4.11 9.51 -16.50
C GLU A 23 3.17 10.22 -15.51
N PHE A 24 2.39 9.48 -14.73
CA PHE A 24 1.53 10.05 -13.69
C PHE A 24 2.35 10.72 -12.58
N VAL A 25 3.44 10.09 -12.16
CA VAL A 25 4.33 10.62 -11.11
C VAL A 25 5.08 11.87 -11.57
N SER A 26 5.52 11.91 -12.83
CA SER A 26 6.18 13.09 -13.41
C SER A 26 5.20 14.20 -13.77
N GLY A 27 3.89 13.90 -13.87
CA GLY A 27 2.86 14.83 -14.34
C GLY A 27 2.85 15.01 -15.87
N THR A 28 3.52 14.14 -16.63
CA THR A 28 3.49 14.15 -18.11
C THR A 28 2.12 13.71 -18.61
N THR A 29 1.45 12.81 -17.90
CA THR A 29 0.09 12.37 -18.18
C THR A 29 -0.80 12.67 -16.95
N ALA A 30 -1.97 13.26 -17.17
CA ALA A 30 -2.92 13.48 -16.09
C ALA A 30 -3.59 12.15 -15.69
N ALA A 31 -3.91 11.96 -14.41
CA ALA A 31 -4.59 10.75 -13.99
C ALA A 31 -6.00 10.59 -14.61
N ALA A 32 -6.67 11.68 -14.98
CA ALA A 32 -7.94 11.64 -15.71
C ALA A 32 -7.81 11.01 -17.12
N ASP A 33 -6.61 11.01 -17.68
CA ASP A 33 -6.30 10.43 -19.00
C ASP A 33 -5.81 8.97 -18.91
N ASP A 34 -5.91 8.34 -17.74
CA ASP A 34 -5.61 6.91 -17.57
C ASP A 34 -6.57 6.08 -18.42
N PRO A 35 -6.09 5.33 -19.43
CA PRO A 35 -6.98 4.58 -20.34
C PRO A 35 -7.79 3.48 -19.63
N LEU A 36 -7.42 3.09 -18.42
CA LEU A 36 -8.10 2.08 -17.62
C LEU A 36 -8.89 2.66 -16.44
N TRP A 37 -9.10 3.96 -16.38
CA TRP A 37 -9.76 4.61 -15.25
C TRP A 37 -11.11 3.99 -14.86
N GLU A 38 -11.91 3.52 -15.83
CA GLU A 38 -13.21 2.88 -15.59
C GLU A 38 -13.09 1.61 -14.74
N SER A 39 -11.96 0.88 -14.83
CA SER A 39 -11.70 -0.32 -14.03
C SER A 39 -11.61 -0.03 -12.54
N SER A 40 -11.37 1.23 -12.17
CA SER A 40 -11.36 1.68 -10.77
C SER A 40 -12.74 1.65 -10.11
N GLY A 41 -13.83 1.62 -10.92
CA GLY A 41 -15.20 1.75 -10.45
C GLY A 41 -15.58 3.19 -10.05
N ALA A 42 -14.85 4.18 -10.53
CA ALA A 42 -15.21 5.59 -10.43
C ALA A 42 -16.37 5.92 -11.39
N ASP A 43 -17.19 6.91 -11.04
CA ASP A 43 -18.30 7.35 -11.88
C ASP A 43 -17.82 8.30 -12.99
N THR A 44 -16.70 8.99 -12.78
CA THR A 44 -16.09 9.90 -13.77
C THR A 44 -14.56 9.85 -13.71
N PRO A 45 -13.87 10.23 -14.82
CA PRO A 45 -12.42 10.31 -14.82
C PRO A 45 -11.87 11.34 -13.80
N GLU A 46 -12.63 12.40 -13.49
CA GLU A 46 -12.26 13.40 -12.47
C GLU A 46 -12.32 12.82 -11.07
N GLU A 47 -13.32 12.00 -10.74
CA GLU A 47 -13.38 11.27 -9.47
C GLU A 47 -12.18 10.33 -9.33
N TYR A 48 -11.89 9.56 -10.39
CA TYR A 48 -10.72 8.70 -10.40
C TYR A 48 -9.42 9.50 -10.21
N ALA A 49 -9.23 10.57 -10.97
CA ALA A 49 -8.04 11.42 -10.90
C ALA A 49 -7.86 12.06 -9.51
N PHE A 50 -8.96 12.38 -8.85
CA PHE A 50 -8.89 12.86 -7.46
C PHE A 50 -8.36 11.79 -6.51
N TRP A 51 -8.83 10.54 -6.65
CA TRP A 51 -8.47 9.47 -5.72
C TRP A 51 -7.16 8.75 -6.05
N ALA A 52 -6.83 8.54 -7.32
CA ALA A 52 -5.69 7.73 -7.76
C ALA A 52 -4.37 8.07 -7.02
N PRO A 53 -3.94 9.33 -6.88
CA PRO A 53 -2.72 9.66 -6.14
C PRO A 53 -2.83 9.45 -4.61
N ARG A 54 -4.03 9.14 -4.10
CA ARG A 54 -4.35 8.99 -2.67
C ARG A 54 -4.68 7.56 -2.26
N MET A 55 -4.75 6.61 -3.21
CA MET A 55 -5.24 5.24 -3.01
C MET A 55 -4.14 4.21 -2.69
N CYS A 56 -2.94 4.60 -2.32
CA CYS A 56 -1.87 3.64 -2.00
C CYS A 56 -2.30 2.61 -0.94
N GLY A 57 -3.06 3.03 0.09
CA GLY A 57 -3.60 2.13 1.11
C GLY A 57 -4.64 1.16 0.55
N MET A 58 -5.49 1.59 -0.38
CA MET A 58 -6.47 0.71 -1.04
C MET A 58 -5.80 -0.29 -1.98
N ALA A 59 -4.77 0.13 -2.70
CA ALA A 59 -3.97 -0.79 -3.52
C ALA A 59 -3.31 -1.88 -2.66
N CYS A 60 -2.70 -1.51 -1.52
CA CYS A 60 -2.16 -2.46 -0.56
C CYS A 60 -3.25 -3.41 -0.02
N LEU A 61 -4.43 -2.90 0.29
CA LEU A 61 -5.56 -3.74 0.73
C LEU A 61 -6.00 -4.72 -0.36
N ARG A 62 -6.15 -4.28 -1.62
CA ARG A 62 -6.50 -5.15 -2.76
C ARG A 62 -5.49 -6.30 -2.92
N MET A 63 -4.18 -6.01 -2.80
CA MET A 63 -3.12 -7.01 -2.82
C MET A 63 -3.28 -8.03 -1.68
N ALA A 64 -3.52 -7.56 -0.46
CA ALA A 64 -3.72 -8.42 0.71
C ALA A 64 -5.00 -9.27 0.58
N LEU A 65 -6.11 -8.69 0.14
CA LEU A 65 -7.35 -9.42 -0.12
C LEU A 65 -7.14 -10.55 -1.12
N GLY A 66 -6.49 -10.29 -2.25
CA GLY A 66 -6.17 -11.31 -3.26
C GLY A 66 -5.28 -12.42 -2.69
N HIS A 67 -4.28 -12.07 -1.86
CA HIS A 67 -3.41 -13.06 -1.21
C HIS A 67 -4.19 -13.94 -0.22
N PHE A 68 -5.11 -13.39 0.55
CA PHE A 68 -5.90 -14.15 1.51
C PHE A 68 -7.12 -14.86 0.89
N GLY A 69 -7.30 -14.79 -0.44
CA GLY A 69 -8.39 -15.44 -1.16
C GLY A 69 -9.74 -14.78 -0.96
N GLN A 70 -9.75 -13.49 -0.62
CA GLN A 70 -10.96 -12.69 -0.51
C GLN A 70 -11.33 -12.07 -1.86
N PRO A 71 -12.62 -11.76 -2.10
CA PRO A 71 -13.01 -10.94 -3.25
C PRO A 71 -12.24 -9.61 -3.25
N VAL A 72 -11.77 -9.20 -4.43
CA VAL A 72 -11.01 -7.95 -4.61
C VAL A 72 -11.90 -6.92 -5.29
N PRO A 73 -12.48 -5.96 -4.56
CA PRO A 73 -13.29 -4.90 -5.16
C PRO A 73 -12.44 -3.93 -5.99
N PRO A 74 -13.06 -3.16 -6.90
CA PRO A 74 -12.42 -2.02 -7.55
C PRO A 74 -11.96 -0.97 -6.52
N SER A 75 -10.98 -0.14 -6.90
CA SER A 75 -10.30 0.76 -5.98
C SER A 75 -11.18 1.89 -5.42
N VAL A 76 -12.02 2.52 -6.26
CA VAL A 76 -12.87 3.65 -5.82
C VAL A 76 -14.03 3.22 -4.92
N PRO A 77 -14.77 2.12 -5.18
CA PRO A 77 -15.71 1.56 -4.19
C PRO A 77 -15.08 1.29 -2.82
N LEU A 78 -13.83 0.78 -2.77
CA LEU A 78 -13.12 0.61 -1.49
C LEU A 78 -12.86 1.95 -0.80
N VAL A 79 -12.50 2.99 -1.55
CA VAL A 79 -12.33 4.35 -0.97
C VAL A 79 -13.65 4.85 -0.37
N ARG A 80 -14.77 4.66 -1.06
CA ARG A 80 -16.10 5.08 -0.57
C ARG A 80 -16.48 4.35 0.72
N GLU A 81 -16.21 3.03 0.80
CA GLU A 81 -16.39 2.26 2.04
C GLU A 81 -15.43 2.76 3.14
N ALA A 82 -14.16 3.01 2.81
CA ALA A 82 -13.15 3.50 3.76
C ALA A 82 -13.47 4.89 4.33
N LEU A 83 -14.09 5.77 3.54
CA LEU A 83 -14.64 7.04 4.03
C LEU A 83 -15.75 6.80 5.06
N THR A 84 -16.69 5.91 4.76
CA THR A 84 -17.79 5.56 5.68
C THR A 84 -17.26 4.94 6.98
N ALA A 85 -16.19 4.17 6.90
CA ALA A 85 -15.54 3.54 8.05
C ALA A 85 -14.62 4.48 8.85
N GLY A 86 -14.41 5.72 8.38
CA GLY A 86 -13.50 6.69 9.01
C GLY A 86 -12.01 6.38 8.79
N ALA A 87 -11.68 5.47 7.88
CA ALA A 87 -10.29 5.19 7.49
C ALA A 87 -9.70 6.29 6.60
N TYR A 88 -10.57 7.01 5.87
CA TYR A 88 -10.28 8.29 5.25
C TYR A 88 -11.26 9.35 5.77
N VAL A 89 -10.80 10.57 5.88
CA VAL A 89 -11.65 11.75 6.15
C VAL A 89 -11.39 12.76 5.04
N ARG A 90 -12.45 13.19 4.38
CA ARG A 90 -12.38 14.19 3.31
C ARG A 90 -13.06 15.49 3.74
N ASP A 91 -12.37 16.59 3.53
CA ASP A 91 -12.90 17.96 3.68
C ASP A 91 -12.54 18.76 2.42
N GLY A 92 -13.51 18.92 1.53
CA GLY A 92 -13.30 19.49 0.20
C GLY A 92 -12.27 18.70 -0.60
N ASP A 93 -11.16 19.34 -0.94
CA ASP A 93 -10.04 18.73 -1.67
C ASP A 93 -8.97 18.13 -0.75
N GLN A 94 -9.09 18.33 0.55
CA GLN A 94 -8.19 17.76 1.54
C GLN A 94 -8.64 16.35 1.92
N VAL A 95 -7.68 15.43 1.98
CA VAL A 95 -7.91 14.06 2.43
C VAL A 95 -6.89 13.72 3.51
N GLN A 96 -7.40 13.35 4.68
CA GLN A 96 -6.61 12.74 5.74
C GLN A 96 -6.78 11.21 5.68
N GLY A 97 -5.69 10.48 5.67
CA GLY A 97 -5.69 9.02 5.68
C GLY A 97 -4.41 8.44 5.07
N LEU A 98 -4.13 7.16 5.18
CA LEU A 98 -4.98 6.15 5.83
C LEU A 98 -4.92 6.31 7.37
N ILE A 99 -6.07 6.33 8.05
CA ILE A 99 -6.15 6.34 9.52
C ILE A 99 -6.19 4.88 9.97
N TYR A 100 -5.15 4.40 10.62
CA TYR A 100 -4.87 2.97 10.77
C TYR A 100 -5.84 2.22 11.67
N ALA A 101 -6.26 2.81 12.79
CA ALA A 101 -7.16 2.11 13.72
C ALA A 101 -8.57 1.89 13.12
N PRO A 102 -9.25 2.89 12.53
CA PRO A 102 -10.50 2.68 11.80
C PRO A 102 -10.33 1.74 10.60
N PHE A 103 -9.21 1.85 9.85
CA PHE A 103 -8.92 0.94 8.76
C PHE A 103 -8.82 -0.51 9.22
N ALA A 104 -8.06 -0.80 10.29
CA ALA A 104 -7.93 -2.15 10.82
C ALA A 104 -9.27 -2.71 11.31
N ALA A 105 -10.07 -1.90 12.02
CA ALA A 105 -11.40 -2.29 12.47
C ALA A 105 -12.34 -2.60 11.30
N TRP A 106 -12.33 -1.78 10.25
CA TRP A 106 -13.11 -1.99 9.04
C TRP A 106 -12.71 -3.28 8.32
N VAL A 107 -11.40 -3.51 8.11
CA VAL A 107 -10.89 -4.73 7.45
C VAL A 107 -11.30 -5.97 8.23
N ALA A 108 -11.16 -5.97 9.55
CA ALA A 108 -11.56 -7.09 10.40
C ALA A 108 -13.08 -7.36 10.31
N SER A 109 -13.89 -6.31 10.38
CA SER A 109 -15.35 -6.43 10.30
C SER A 109 -15.85 -6.88 8.94
N ARG A 110 -15.25 -6.34 7.86
CA ARG A 110 -15.73 -6.53 6.48
C ARG A 110 -15.34 -7.87 5.87
N TRP A 111 -14.14 -8.37 6.18
CA TRP A 111 -13.57 -9.59 5.58
C TRP A 111 -13.23 -10.69 6.59
N GLY A 112 -13.43 -10.47 7.89
CA GLY A 112 -13.05 -11.44 8.91
C GLY A 112 -11.54 -11.70 8.98
N LEU A 113 -10.71 -10.77 8.51
CA LEU A 113 -9.26 -10.88 8.57
C LEU A 113 -8.74 -10.38 9.93
N PHE A 114 -7.59 -10.90 10.34
CA PHE A 114 -6.81 -10.26 11.37
C PHE A 114 -6.26 -8.94 10.81
N ALA A 115 -6.52 -7.84 11.50
CA ALA A 115 -6.00 -6.53 11.15
C ALA A 115 -5.67 -5.74 12.43
N GLU A 116 -4.44 -5.25 12.52
CA GLU A 116 -3.96 -4.55 13.72
C GLU A 116 -3.15 -3.31 13.35
N ALA A 117 -3.58 -2.15 13.83
CA ALA A 117 -2.82 -0.91 13.73
C ALA A 117 -1.61 -0.95 14.66
N ARG A 118 -0.44 -0.70 14.13
CA ARG A 118 0.83 -0.64 14.86
C ARG A 118 1.42 0.77 14.79
N PRO A 119 1.16 1.61 15.82
CA PRO A 119 1.72 2.97 15.88
C PRO A 119 3.24 2.99 16.10
N GLN A 120 3.77 1.87 16.60
CA GLN A 120 5.20 1.61 16.73
C GLN A 120 5.50 0.23 16.14
N LEU A 121 6.41 0.20 15.16
CA LEU A 121 6.74 -1.01 14.41
C LEU A 121 8.20 -0.94 13.97
N SER A 122 9.04 -1.85 14.46
CA SER A 122 10.43 -1.99 14.03
C SER A 122 10.56 -2.90 12.81
N VAL A 123 11.70 -2.84 12.13
CA VAL A 123 12.02 -3.73 11.00
C VAL A 123 12.03 -5.19 11.45
N ASP A 124 12.54 -5.49 12.63
CA ASP A 124 12.55 -6.87 13.18
C ASP A 124 11.12 -7.38 13.45
N GLN A 125 10.22 -6.50 13.87
CA GLN A 125 8.82 -6.84 14.04
C GLN A 125 8.14 -7.08 12.68
N VAL A 126 8.48 -6.34 11.63
CA VAL A 126 8.01 -6.62 10.26
C VAL A 126 8.47 -8.01 9.82
N ASP A 127 9.73 -8.36 10.02
CA ASP A 127 10.27 -9.70 9.76
C ASP A 127 9.49 -10.79 10.49
N ALA A 128 9.25 -10.60 11.78
CA ALA A 128 8.52 -11.55 12.61
C ALA A 128 7.07 -11.77 12.12
N GLU A 129 6.37 -10.70 11.70
CA GLU A 129 5.00 -10.83 11.19
C GLU A 129 4.96 -11.52 9.82
N LEU A 130 5.91 -11.21 8.92
CA LEU A 130 6.05 -11.92 7.64
C LEU A 130 6.32 -13.42 7.85
N SER A 131 7.19 -13.77 8.79
CA SER A 131 7.49 -15.17 9.14
C SER A 131 6.29 -15.93 9.70
N ARG A 132 5.28 -15.23 10.23
CA ARG A 132 4.01 -15.80 10.71
C ARG A 132 2.94 -15.92 9.62
N GLY A 133 3.27 -15.65 8.36
CA GLY A 133 2.30 -15.68 7.25
C GLY A 133 1.43 -14.45 7.17
N ARG A 134 1.82 -13.33 7.77
CA ARG A 134 1.12 -12.06 7.73
C ARG A 134 1.76 -11.10 6.73
N LEU A 135 0.99 -10.15 6.25
CA LEU A 135 1.45 -9.03 5.42
C LEU A 135 1.44 -7.76 6.24
N VAL A 136 2.29 -6.79 5.89
CA VAL A 136 2.39 -5.56 6.66
C VAL A 136 2.35 -4.34 5.74
N LEU A 137 1.34 -3.47 5.92
CA LEU A 137 1.34 -2.14 5.33
C LEU A 137 2.36 -1.30 6.08
N LEU A 138 3.35 -0.74 5.37
CA LEU A 138 4.38 0.12 5.93
C LEU A 138 4.15 1.57 5.52
N SER A 139 4.19 2.48 6.50
CA SER A 139 4.21 3.92 6.23
C SER A 139 5.62 4.34 5.83
N VAL A 140 5.82 4.72 4.57
CA VAL A 140 7.13 5.07 4.02
C VAL A 140 7.09 6.39 3.27
N HIS A 141 8.24 7.01 3.05
CA HIS A 141 8.32 8.14 2.13
C HIS A 141 8.31 7.65 0.67
N LYS A 142 7.67 8.41 -0.22
CA LYS A 142 7.50 8.04 -1.63
C LYS A 142 8.81 7.83 -2.40
N SER A 143 9.95 8.40 -1.95
CA SER A 143 11.27 8.18 -2.57
C SER A 143 11.82 6.76 -2.35
N ILE A 144 11.15 5.91 -1.57
CA ILE A 144 11.48 4.48 -1.48
C ILE A 144 11.44 3.78 -2.85
N ARG A 145 10.73 4.35 -3.84
CA ARG A 145 10.62 3.78 -5.18
C ARG A 145 11.96 3.74 -5.94
N THR A 146 12.87 4.66 -5.60
CA THR A 146 14.21 4.76 -6.22
C THR A 146 15.33 4.64 -5.20
N LEU A 147 14.99 4.56 -3.90
CA LEU A 147 15.90 4.64 -2.76
C LEU A 147 16.72 5.94 -2.70
N ASP A 148 16.29 6.95 -3.45
CA ASP A 148 16.94 8.26 -3.57
C ASP A 148 15.89 9.32 -3.97
N PRO A 149 15.98 10.57 -3.51
CA PRO A 149 16.93 11.09 -2.50
C PRO A 149 16.57 10.70 -1.07
N GLN A 150 17.49 10.96 -0.13
CA GLN A 150 17.22 10.90 1.31
C GLN A 150 16.06 11.85 1.65
N PRO A 151 14.92 11.38 2.20
CA PRO A 151 13.80 12.25 2.49
C PRO A 151 14.06 13.11 3.73
N LYS A 152 13.50 14.32 3.75
CA LYS A 152 13.51 15.20 4.95
C LYS A 152 12.58 14.70 6.05
N ALA A 153 11.55 13.95 5.69
CA ALA A 153 10.57 13.35 6.60
C ALA A 153 10.23 11.93 6.16
N ARG A 154 9.75 11.09 7.09
CA ARG A 154 9.36 9.71 6.82
C ARG A 154 7.85 9.60 6.74
N GLY A 155 7.36 8.64 5.96
CA GLY A 155 5.92 8.42 5.80
C GLY A 155 5.30 9.22 4.65
N GLY A 156 3.96 9.23 4.60
CA GLY A 156 3.17 9.90 3.56
C GLY A 156 2.84 9.03 2.36
N HIS A 157 3.32 7.79 2.33
CA HIS A 157 2.98 6.77 1.34
C HIS A 157 2.88 5.40 2.01
N LEU A 158 2.12 4.49 1.42
CA LEU A 158 1.97 3.12 1.91
C LEU A 158 2.46 2.12 0.88
N VAL A 159 3.22 1.14 1.35
CA VAL A 159 3.65 -0.03 0.59
C VAL A 159 3.28 -1.29 1.36
N LEU A 160 3.21 -2.43 0.68
CA LEU A 160 2.93 -3.72 1.31
C LEU A 160 4.22 -4.55 1.39
N ALA A 161 4.66 -4.86 2.61
CA ALA A 161 5.72 -5.84 2.82
C ALA A 161 5.15 -7.24 2.55
N VAL A 162 5.81 -7.97 1.66
CA VAL A 162 5.37 -9.28 1.13
C VAL A 162 6.41 -10.37 1.32
N GLY A 163 7.59 -10.03 1.80
CA GLY A 163 8.65 -10.99 2.06
C GLY A 163 9.83 -10.36 2.77
N SER A 164 10.71 -11.19 3.28
CA SER A 164 11.97 -10.79 3.91
C SER A 164 13.09 -11.75 3.61
N GLY A 165 14.29 -11.24 3.52
CA GLY A 165 15.54 -12.00 3.46
C GLY A 165 16.46 -11.61 4.62
N PRO A 166 17.68 -12.15 4.64
CA PRO A 166 18.65 -11.83 5.70
C PRO A 166 18.94 -10.33 5.81
N ASP A 167 18.99 -9.63 4.69
CA ASP A 167 19.45 -8.24 4.55
C ASP A 167 18.42 -7.28 3.92
N HIS A 168 17.24 -7.75 3.51
CA HIS A 168 16.22 -6.95 2.83
C HIS A 168 14.80 -7.28 3.28
N ILE A 169 13.89 -6.34 3.02
CA ILE A 169 12.44 -6.53 3.01
C ILE A 169 11.97 -6.41 1.55
N ALA A 170 11.22 -7.39 1.06
CA ALA A 170 10.57 -7.34 -0.24
C ALA A 170 9.22 -6.64 -0.10
N ILE A 171 8.99 -5.61 -0.90
CA ILE A 171 7.75 -4.83 -0.89
C ILE A 171 7.07 -4.85 -2.25
N HIS A 172 5.74 -4.73 -2.23
CA HIS A 172 4.95 -4.25 -3.36
C HIS A 172 4.68 -2.76 -3.17
N ASN A 173 5.09 -1.96 -4.13
CA ASN A 173 4.93 -0.51 -4.07
C ASN A 173 3.85 -0.05 -5.06
N PRO A 174 2.67 0.42 -4.58
CA PRO A 174 1.57 0.86 -5.43
C PRO A 174 1.91 1.99 -6.41
N SER A 175 2.97 2.75 -6.13
CA SER A 175 3.48 3.81 -6.99
C SER A 175 4.92 3.54 -7.45
N GLY A 176 5.33 2.28 -7.47
CA GLY A 176 6.62 1.86 -8.00
C GLY A 176 6.71 2.00 -9.52
N PHE A 177 7.92 2.01 -10.03
CA PHE A 177 8.16 2.05 -11.48
C PHE A 177 8.19 0.63 -12.06
N PRO A 178 7.62 0.40 -13.25
CA PRO A 178 7.62 -0.90 -13.92
C PRO A 178 9.03 -1.50 -13.98
N GLU A 179 9.09 -2.81 -13.77
CA GLU A 179 10.34 -3.62 -13.82
C GLU A 179 11.44 -3.20 -12.82
N GLN A 180 11.16 -2.20 -11.96
CA GLN A 180 12.14 -1.67 -11.00
C GLN A 180 11.66 -1.80 -9.56
N SER A 181 10.52 -1.18 -9.23
CA SER A 181 10.11 -1.03 -7.83
C SER A 181 8.62 -1.30 -7.57
N GLN A 182 7.89 -1.88 -8.53
CA GLN A 182 6.48 -2.24 -8.34
C GLN A 182 6.33 -3.50 -7.49
N GLN A 183 6.87 -4.62 -7.96
CA GLN A 183 6.66 -5.94 -7.38
C GLN A 183 7.96 -6.49 -6.80
N PHE A 184 7.86 -7.07 -5.62
CA PHE A 184 9.00 -7.70 -4.93
C PHE A 184 10.25 -6.84 -4.88
N HIS A 185 10.05 -5.51 -4.81
CA HIS A 185 11.15 -4.56 -4.70
C HIS A 185 11.93 -4.83 -3.41
N GLN A 186 13.19 -5.21 -3.54
CA GLN A 186 14.05 -5.53 -2.41
C GLN A 186 14.65 -4.24 -1.83
N VAL A 187 14.18 -3.86 -0.66
CA VAL A 187 14.70 -2.70 0.07
C VAL A 187 15.67 -3.20 1.14
N PRO A 188 16.96 -2.84 1.08
CA PRO A 188 17.91 -3.22 2.11
C PRO A 188 17.43 -2.77 3.50
N LYS A 189 17.52 -3.63 4.51
CA LYS A 189 17.09 -3.30 5.88
C LYS A 189 17.83 -2.09 6.43
N ALA A 190 19.12 -1.94 6.06
CA ALA A 190 19.92 -0.78 6.41
C ALA A 190 19.37 0.54 5.84
N ASP A 191 18.74 0.48 4.65
CA ASP A 191 18.16 1.65 3.98
C ASP A 191 16.70 1.90 4.38
N LEU A 192 15.95 0.85 4.74
CA LEU A 192 14.52 0.96 5.04
C LEU A 192 14.25 2.03 6.10
N GLY A 193 15.09 2.14 7.13
CA GLY A 193 14.99 3.15 8.18
C GLY A 193 15.05 4.60 7.70
N ARG A 194 15.54 4.86 6.49
CA ARG A 194 15.58 6.20 5.88
C ARG A 194 14.18 6.66 5.45
N PHE A 195 13.32 5.73 5.06
CA PHE A 195 12.00 5.97 4.47
C PHE A 195 10.86 5.61 5.42
N PHE A 196 11.04 4.57 6.21
CA PHE A 196 10.03 3.97 7.08
C PHE A 196 9.77 4.83 8.33
N ALA A 197 8.51 5.16 8.56
CA ALA A 197 8.08 5.98 9.69
C ALA A 197 7.88 5.18 11.00
N GLY A 198 8.25 3.89 11.01
CA GLY A 198 8.12 3.05 12.20
C GLY A 198 6.68 2.76 12.61
N ARG A 199 5.74 2.74 11.65
CA ARG A 199 4.31 2.48 11.90
C ARG A 199 3.64 1.87 10.67
N GLY A 200 2.52 1.17 10.90
CA GLY A 200 1.79 0.52 9.81
C GLY A 200 0.58 -0.27 10.29
N VAL A 201 0.15 -1.23 9.47
CA VAL A 201 -0.95 -2.15 9.79
C VAL A 201 -0.54 -3.56 9.43
N VAL A 202 -0.72 -4.49 10.37
CA VAL A 202 -0.49 -5.93 10.15
C VAL A 202 -1.80 -6.56 9.71
N LEU A 203 -1.76 -7.34 8.63
CA LEU A 203 -2.89 -8.08 8.08
C LEU A 203 -2.59 -9.58 8.06
N GLY A 204 -3.59 -10.41 8.34
CA GLY A 204 -3.45 -11.86 8.37
C GLY A 204 -4.78 -12.60 8.28
N ARG A 205 -4.74 -13.93 8.24
CA ARG A 205 -5.93 -14.74 8.46
C ARG A 205 -6.34 -14.62 9.93
N ALA A 206 -7.64 -14.59 10.21
CA ALA A 206 -8.12 -14.78 11.58
C ALA A 206 -7.75 -16.19 12.06
N GLN A 207 -7.39 -16.31 13.32
CA GLN A 207 -7.09 -17.60 13.95
C GLN A 207 -8.40 -18.29 14.34
#